data_b4e2c51d9e997c8316876c92970ea6ba
#
_entry.id   b4e2c51d9e997c8316876c92970ea6ba
#
_cell.length_a   1.000
_cell.length_b   1.000
_cell.length_c   1.000
_cell.angle_alpha   90.00
_cell.angle_beta   90.00
_cell.angle_gamma   90.00
#
_symmetry.space_group_name_H-M   'P 1'
#
loop_
_entity.id
_entity.type
_entity.pdbx_description
1 polymer ?
#
loop_
_entity_poly.entity_id
_entity_poly.type
_entity_poly.pdbx_seq_one_letter_code
_entity_poly.pdbx_strand_id
1 'polypeptide(L)'
;GLALVRGDRLDGAPPEAACDPDGQPHVLAVLTVVYALNIADRFSISTVLEPIRQEFQLTDTGIGLLTGWALAMFYVTVGIPVAALADRANRRNILALALAIWSGMTAVCGVAQNYWQLLLARFGVGIGEAGGTPPSTSMLADKFPPASRPMANTIYALGTCLGAALGSLVAGVVAERSGWRAAFLVLGIPGLLVALLVWSTVREPRRGQLDSSAAGGQPVTLLTTLRFIARQRSAVHLILGGSVATLWSWGLMWWTPAFLQRSHHMTVGEAGQLLGPMHLIAGTAGTLLAAWLVGRRSAADPRYVTRLLGWSTALTTVPSIILYWVLSERAATALLWIFVPSVYFYIGPILGLLQNVMPANMRATACAILLFTANAANLILAPGIIGWLSDWFAASFGAGSESLRWALLLLAPTGFWAAWHLWTSGATIREDEARAS
;
A
#
# COMPACT_ATOMS: atom_id res chain seq x y z
N GLY A 1 -60.68 -40.03 -14.20
CA GLY A 1 -59.40 -40.18 -14.80
C GLY A 1 -58.49 -39.10 -14.22
N LEU A 2 -57.74 -39.42 -13.16
CA LEU A 2 -56.68 -38.60 -12.60
C LEU A 2 -55.43 -38.79 -13.47
N ALA A 3 -54.97 -37.75 -14.15
CA ALA A 3 -53.65 -37.70 -14.79
C ALA A 3 -52.67 -37.02 -13.83
N LEU A 4 -51.72 -37.78 -13.36
CA LEU A 4 -50.55 -37.33 -12.60
C LEU A 4 -49.67 -36.46 -13.52
N VAL A 5 -49.56 -35.16 -13.20
CA VAL A 5 -48.54 -34.27 -13.77
C VAL A 5 -47.24 -34.60 -13.06
N ARG A 6 -46.33 -35.23 -13.80
CA ARG A 6 -44.92 -35.39 -13.44
C ARG A 6 -44.27 -34.00 -13.45
N GLY A 7 -43.81 -33.55 -12.28
CA GLY A 7 -42.99 -32.36 -12.17
C GLY A 7 -41.64 -32.57 -12.84
N ASP A 8 -41.40 -31.87 -13.92
CA ASP A 8 -40.06 -31.68 -14.48
C ASP A 8 -39.22 -30.95 -13.44
N ARG A 9 -38.21 -31.62 -12.90
CA ARG A 9 -37.14 -30.97 -12.17
C ARG A 9 -36.40 -30.10 -13.18
N LEU A 10 -36.35 -28.82 -12.89
CA LEU A 10 -35.44 -27.88 -13.54
C LEU A 10 -34.00 -28.25 -13.10
N ASP A 11 -33.43 -29.23 -13.76
CA ASP A 11 -32.02 -29.59 -13.64
C ASP A 11 -31.20 -28.52 -14.42
N GLY A 12 -30.93 -27.40 -13.77
CA GLY A 12 -30.17 -26.28 -14.33
C GLY A 12 -29.51 -25.39 -13.27
N ALA A 13 -29.47 -25.84 -12.01
CA ALA A 13 -28.61 -25.20 -11.04
C ALA A 13 -27.16 -25.54 -11.35
N PRO A 14 -26.24 -24.56 -11.53
CA PRO A 14 -24.83 -24.86 -11.69
C PRO A 14 -24.36 -25.65 -10.46
N PRO A 15 -23.44 -26.60 -10.63
CA PRO A 15 -23.03 -27.46 -9.53
C PRO A 15 -22.41 -26.59 -8.42
N GLU A 16 -23.01 -26.61 -7.24
CA GLU A 16 -22.47 -26.07 -5.98
C GLU A 16 -21.08 -26.63 -5.63
N ALA A 17 -20.58 -27.57 -6.43
CA ALA A 17 -19.35 -28.32 -6.24
C ALA A 17 -18.04 -27.56 -6.55
N ALA A 18 -18.09 -26.26 -6.89
CA ALA A 18 -16.88 -25.51 -7.24
C ALA A 18 -16.32 -24.62 -6.11
N CYS A 19 -17.08 -24.39 -5.05
CA CYS A 19 -16.60 -23.67 -3.87
C CYS A 19 -16.08 -24.69 -2.85
N ASP A 20 -14.77 -24.67 -2.58
CA ASP A 20 -14.18 -25.32 -1.43
C ASP A 20 -14.24 -24.34 -0.24
N PRO A 21 -15.33 -24.34 0.57
CA PRO A 21 -15.51 -23.37 1.66
C PRO A 21 -14.44 -23.54 2.73
N ASP A 22 -13.94 -24.75 2.91
CA ASP A 22 -12.93 -25.05 3.93
C ASP A 22 -11.55 -24.51 3.57
N GLY A 23 -11.26 -24.34 2.28
CA GLY A 23 -10.01 -23.75 1.81
C GLY A 23 -10.01 -22.20 1.72
N GLN A 24 -11.17 -21.55 1.83
CA GLN A 24 -11.26 -20.08 1.72
C GLN A 24 -10.55 -19.33 2.86
N PRO A 25 -10.78 -19.65 4.16
CA PRO A 25 -10.11 -18.98 5.26
C PRO A 25 -8.60 -19.18 5.24
N HIS A 26 -8.14 -20.41 4.89
CA HIS A 26 -6.71 -20.72 4.78
C HIS A 26 -6.03 -19.86 3.70
N VAL A 27 -6.59 -19.83 2.48
CA VAL A 27 -6.03 -19.02 1.39
C VAL A 27 -6.00 -17.55 1.76
N LEU A 28 -7.09 -17.02 2.35
CA LEU A 28 -7.15 -15.62 2.78
C LEU A 28 -6.08 -15.32 3.84
N ALA A 29 -5.93 -16.17 4.86
CA ALA A 29 -4.93 -16.00 5.90
C ALA A 29 -3.51 -16.01 5.33
N VAL A 30 -3.19 -16.99 4.48
CA VAL A 30 -1.86 -17.10 3.84
C VAL A 30 -1.58 -15.87 2.96
N LEU A 31 -2.52 -15.43 2.11
CA LEU A 31 -2.33 -14.25 1.28
C LEU A 31 -2.20 -12.97 2.11
N THR A 32 -2.92 -12.86 3.23
CA THR A 32 -2.78 -11.73 4.17
C THR A 32 -1.38 -11.72 4.82
N VAL A 33 -0.85 -12.89 5.20
CA VAL A 33 0.52 -13.02 5.72
C VAL A 33 1.55 -12.64 4.65
N VAL A 34 1.38 -13.10 3.40
CA VAL A 34 2.25 -12.73 2.27
C VAL A 34 2.26 -11.21 2.06
N TYR A 35 1.09 -10.59 2.11
CA TYR A 35 0.99 -9.14 1.99
C TYR A 35 1.60 -8.40 3.18
N ALA A 36 1.40 -8.92 4.40
CA ALA A 36 2.05 -8.38 5.59
C ALA A 36 3.59 -8.46 5.51
N LEU A 37 4.16 -9.56 5.00
CA LEU A 37 5.61 -9.68 4.79
C LEU A 37 6.13 -8.68 3.75
N ASN A 38 5.38 -8.45 2.67
CA ASN A 38 5.73 -7.44 1.66
C ASN A 38 5.82 -6.03 2.28
N ILE A 39 4.85 -5.66 3.10
CA ILE A 39 4.84 -4.38 3.80
C ILE A 39 5.90 -4.33 4.91
N ALA A 40 6.12 -5.44 5.63
CA ALA A 40 7.13 -5.52 6.68
C ALA A 40 8.55 -5.28 6.14
N ASP A 41 8.86 -5.79 4.95
CA ASP A 41 10.15 -5.52 4.30
C ASP A 41 10.37 -4.02 4.07
N ARG A 42 9.35 -3.32 3.58
CA ARG A 42 9.41 -1.87 3.35
C ARG A 42 9.57 -1.07 4.65
N PHE A 43 8.87 -1.45 5.71
CA PHE A 43 8.99 -0.78 7.01
C PHE A 43 10.28 -1.13 7.74
N SER A 44 10.85 -2.30 7.49
CA SER A 44 12.14 -2.68 8.08
C SER A 44 13.25 -1.73 7.64
N ILE A 45 13.39 -1.49 6.34
CA ILE A 45 14.42 -0.56 5.86
C ILE A 45 14.17 0.87 6.33
N SER A 46 12.91 1.33 6.36
CA SER A 46 12.54 2.64 6.90
C SER A 46 13.01 2.81 8.35
N THR A 47 12.86 1.79 9.18
CA THR A 47 13.25 1.82 10.59
C THR A 47 14.77 1.86 10.79
N VAL A 48 15.53 1.15 9.94
CA VAL A 48 16.99 1.05 10.07
C VAL A 48 17.76 2.01 9.13
N LEU A 49 17.09 3.02 8.56
CA LEU A 49 17.72 3.99 7.65
C LEU A 49 18.92 4.69 8.28
N GLU A 50 18.78 5.14 9.51
CA GLU A 50 19.83 5.93 10.18
C GLU A 50 21.08 5.11 10.48
N PRO A 51 21.00 3.89 11.05
CA PRO A 51 22.15 3.00 11.17
C PRO A 51 22.85 2.72 9.85
N ILE A 52 22.10 2.49 8.75
CA ILE A 52 22.69 2.26 7.42
C ILE A 52 23.39 3.53 6.91
N ARG A 53 22.76 4.69 7.06
CA ARG A 53 23.33 5.98 6.66
C ARG A 53 24.66 6.26 7.37
N GLN A 54 24.70 6.03 8.67
CA GLN A 54 25.90 6.26 9.47
C GLN A 54 27.02 5.31 9.11
N GLU A 55 26.75 4.02 8.91
CA GLU A 55 27.76 3.03 8.58
C GLU A 55 28.38 3.27 7.21
N PHE A 56 27.55 3.54 6.20
CA PHE A 56 28.04 3.75 4.82
C PHE A 56 28.32 5.21 4.48
N GLN A 57 28.25 6.12 5.45
CA GLN A 57 28.51 7.57 5.28
C GLN A 57 27.67 8.17 4.13
N LEU A 58 26.39 7.80 4.07
CA LEU A 58 25.50 8.20 2.98
C LEU A 58 24.93 9.60 3.20
N THR A 59 24.64 10.29 2.10
CA THR A 59 23.76 11.47 2.08
C THR A 59 22.30 11.03 2.19
N ASP A 60 21.40 11.93 2.56
CA ASP A 60 19.97 11.65 2.60
C ASP A 60 19.38 11.43 1.20
N THR A 61 19.93 12.07 0.17
CA THR A 61 19.64 11.76 -1.24
C THR A 61 19.99 10.31 -1.57
N GLY A 62 21.17 9.83 -1.13
CA GLY A 62 21.60 8.43 -1.33
C GLY A 62 20.64 7.44 -0.65
N ILE A 63 20.15 7.76 0.53
CA ILE A 63 19.10 6.99 1.22
C ILE A 63 17.78 7.02 0.46
N GLY A 64 17.36 8.17 -0.06
CA GLY A 64 16.16 8.30 -0.89
C GLY A 64 16.21 7.43 -2.15
N LEU A 65 17.38 7.34 -2.79
CA LEU A 65 17.59 6.43 -3.92
C LEU A 65 17.48 4.95 -3.49
N LEU A 66 18.10 4.58 -2.38
CA LEU A 66 18.08 3.22 -1.85
C LEU A 66 16.67 2.72 -1.50
N THR A 67 15.87 3.57 -0.88
CA THR A 67 14.54 3.20 -0.37
C THR A 67 13.43 3.35 -1.40
N GLY A 68 13.52 4.34 -2.25
CA GLY A 68 12.49 4.69 -3.21
C GLY A 68 12.76 4.19 -4.62
N TRP A 69 13.75 4.78 -5.27
CA TRP A 69 14.05 4.51 -6.69
C TRP A 69 14.42 3.06 -6.96
N ALA A 70 15.21 2.44 -6.08
CA ALA A 70 15.61 1.05 -6.23
C ALA A 70 14.42 0.10 -6.33
N LEU A 71 13.43 0.31 -5.47
CA LEU A 71 12.23 -0.51 -5.44
C LEU A 71 11.28 -0.16 -6.60
N ALA A 72 11.02 1.14 -6.81
CA ALA A 72 10.01 1.60 -7.74
C ALA A 72 10.33 1.30 -9.20
N MET A 73 11.60 1.45 -9.62
CA MET A 73 12.02 1.24 -10.99
C MET A 73 11.69 -0.18 -11.47
N PHE A 74 11.94 -1.18 -10.64
CA PHE A 74 11.65 -2.58 -10.98
C PHE A 74 10.22 -2.99 -10.71
N TYR A 75 9.59 -2.45 -9.67
CA TYR A 75 8.17 -2.69 -9.40
C TYR A 75 7.30 -2.28 -10.59
N VAL A 76 7.61 -1.14 -11.21
CA VAL A 76 6.87 -0.63 -12.38
C VAL A 76 7.23 -1.38 -13.66
N THR A 77 8.52 -1.57 -13.94
CA THR A 77 8.97 -2.18 -15.21
C THR A 77 8.70 -3.68 -15.27
N VAL A 78 8.88 -4.40 -14.16
CA VAL A 78 8.66 -5.85 -14.06
C VAL A 78 7.20 -6.16 -13.71
N GLY A 79 6.49 -5.26 -13.03
CA GLY A 79 5.10 -5.48 -12.62
C GLY A 79 4.15 -5.76 -13.77
N ILE A 80 4.28 -5.04 -14.90
CA ILE A 80 3.44 -5.23 -16.09
C ILE A 80 3.67 -6.61 -16.72
N PRO A 81 4.92 -7.03 -17.05
CA PRO A 81 5.19 -8.39 -17.54
C PRO A 81 4.72 -9.49 -16.58
N VAL A 82 4.93 -9.33 -15.27
CA VAL A 82 4.51 -10.32 -14.27
C VAL A 82 2.99 -10.40 -14.15
N ALA A 83 2.27 -9.29 -14.20
CA ALA A 83 0.81 -9.29 -14.25
C ALA A 83 0.30 -10.03 -15.50
N ALA A 84 0.87 -9.74 -16.68
CA ALA A 84 0.52 -10.44 -17.92
C ALA A 84 0.86 -11.96 -17.87
N LEU A 85 1.95 -12.32 -17.19
CA LEU A 85 2.28 -13.72 -16.94
C LEU A 85 1.28 -14.36 -15.95
N ALA A 86 0.89 -13.63 -14.91
CA ALA A 86 -0.11 -14.08 -13.94
C ALA A 86 -1.48 -14.34 -14.58
N ASP A 87 -1.80 -13.64 -15.68
CA ASP A 87 -3.03 -13.89 -16.44
C ASP A 87 -3.02 -15.21 -17.23
N ARG A 88 -1.86 -15.81 -17.47
CA ARG A 88 -1.72 -17.00 -18.34
C ARG A 88 -1.15 -18.21 -17.60
N ALA A 89 -0.32 -18.01 -16.59
CA ALA A 89 0.36 -19.05 -15.86
C ALA A 89 -0.28 -19.33 -14.49
N ASN A 90 0.22 -20.30 -13.74
CA ASN A 90 -0.24 -20.65 -12.40
C ASN A 90 0.14 -19.54 -11.40
N ARG A 91 -0.88 -18.82 -10.86
CA ARG A 91 -0.71 -17.67 -9.98
C ARG A 91 -0.07 -18.04 -8.64
N ARG A 92 -0.39 -19.21 -8.09
CA ARG A 92 0.26 -19.75 -6.89
C ARG A 92 1.77 -19.88 -7.08
N ASN A 93 2.21 -20.44 -8.20
CA ASN A 93 3.63 -20.64 -8.47
C ASN A 93 4.34 -19.30 -8.68
N ILE A 94 3.71 -18.35 -9.37
CA ILE A 94 4.24 -16.99 -9.53
C ILE A 94 4.39 -16.31 -8.17
N LEU A 95 3.36 -16.38 -7.32
CA LEU A 95 3.38 -15.79 -5.99
C LEU A 95 4.46 -16.42 -5.10
N ALA A 96 4.55 -17.76 -5.09
CA ALA A 96 5.57 -18.48 -4.30
C ALA A 96 6.98 -18.13 -4.76
N LEU A 97 7.23 -18.09 -6.07
CA LEU A 97 8.54 -17.70 -6.63
C LEU A 97 8.85 -16.23 -6.33
N ALA A 98 7.91 -15.34 -6.53
CA ALA A 98 8.03 -13.93 -6.22
C ALA A 98 8.39 -13.72 -4.74
N LEU A 99 7.65 -14.36 -3.84
CA LEU A 99 7.92 -14.33 -2.40
C LEU A 99 9.31 -14.89 -2.06
N ALA A 100 9.72 -15.99 -2.68
CA ALA A 100 11.05 -16.55 -2.47
C ALA A 100 12.17 -15.59 -2.95
N ILE A 101 11.96 -14.93 -4.10
CA ILE A 101 12.92 -13.94 -4.63
C ILE A 101 13.03 -12.75 -3.68
N TRP A 102 11.92 -12.05 -3.34
CA TRP A 102 12.07 -10.85 -2.49
C TRP A 102 12.55 -11.19 -1.09
N SER A 103 12.09 -12.29 -0.48
CA SER A 103 12.54 -12.70 0.85
C SER A 103 14.02 -13.12 0.85
N GLY A 104 14.47 -13.85 -0.18
CA GLY A 104 15.87 -14.17 -0.36
C GLY A 104 16.74 -12.92 -0.55
N MET A 105 16.28 -11.96 -1.36
CA MET A 105 16.97 -10.69 -1.56
C MET A 105 16.96 -9.79 -0.32
N THR A 106 15.87 -9.85 0.48
CA THR A 106 15.84 -9.21 1.81
C THR A 106 16.91 -9.83 2.72
N ALA A 107 17.04 -11.14 2.75
CA ALA A 107 18.13 -11.79 3.51
C ALA A 107 19.52 -11.41 2.95
N VAL A 108 19.69 -11.25 1.63
CA VAL A 108 20.91 -10.75 1.01
C VAL A 108 21.23 -9.31 1.43
N CYS A 109 20.22 -8.46 1.67
CA CYS A 109 20.46 -7.14 2.27
C CYS A 109 21.18 -7.25 3.62
N GLY A 110 20.88 -8.30 4.41
CA GLY A 110 21.51 -8.56 5.71
C GLY A 110 23.00 -8.99 5.64
N VAL A 111 23.53 -9.29 4.47
CA VAL A 111 24.94 -9.62 4.29
C VAL A 111 25.71 -8.56 3.48
N ALA A 112 25.04 -7.47 3.08
CA ALA A 112 25.67 -6.39 2.31
C ALA A 112 26.76 -5.69 3.11
N GLN A 113 27.93 -5.50 2.49
CA GLN A 113 29.11 -4.87 3.11
C GLN A 113 29.34 -3.43 2.63
N ASN A 114 28.62 -3.00 1.59
CA ASN A 114 28.70 -1.66 1.05
C ASN A 114 27.37 -1.24 0.41
N TYR A 115 27.26 0.05 0.11
CA TYR A 115 26.07 0.66 -0.49
C TYR A 115 25.61 -0.04 -1.78
N TRP A 116 26.53 -0.38 -2.68
CA TRP A 116 26.19 -0.96 -3.98
C TRP A 116 25.61 -2.37 -3.87
N GLN A 117 26.15 -3.18 -2.96
CA GLN A 117 25.61 -4.51 -2.67
C GLN A 117 24.20 -4.39 -2.10
N LEU A 118 24.00 -3.46 -1.16
CA LEU A 118 22.67 -3.22 -0.59
C LEU A 118 21.69 -2.72 -1.65
N LEU A 119 22.11 -1.77 -2.50
CA LEU A 119 21.29 -1.25 -3.59
C LEU A 119 20.89 -2.34 -4.60
N LEU A 120 21.81 -3.20 -5.00
CA LEU A 120 21.52 -4.33 -5.90
C LEU A 120 20.58 -5.35 -5.26
N ALA A 121 20.76 -5.63 -3.97
CA ALA A 121 19.82 -6.49 -3.23
C ALA A 121 18.42 -5.87 -3.19
N ARG A 122 18.30 -4.56 -2.97
CA ARG A 122 17.00 -3.84 -2.99
C ARG A 122 16.34 -3.86 -4.37
N PHE A 123 17.13 -3.84 -5.46
CA PHE A 123 16.59 -4.06 -6.80
C PHE A 123 15.96 -5.46 -6.92
N GLY A 124 16.64 -6.48 -6.42
CA GLY A 124 16.11 -7.84 -6.40
C GLY A 124 14.83 -7.97 -5.56
N VAL A 125 14.73 -7.27 -4.42
CA VAL A 125 13.50 -7.17 -3.65
C VAL A 125 12.37 -6.58 -4.50
N GLY A 126 12.60 -5.44 -5.18
CA GLY A 126 11.60 -4.80 -6.04
C GLY A 126 11.09 -5.70 -7.18
N ILE A 127 11.97 -6.49 -7.80
CA ILE A 127 11.61 -7.48 -8.82
C ILE A 127 10.67 -8.54 -8.23
N GLY A 128 10.99 -9.07 -7.06
CA GLY A 128 10.15 -10.06 -6.38
C GLY A 128 8.81 -9.48 -5.95
N GLU A 129 8.79 -8.31 -5.32
CA GLU A 129 7.56 -7.67 -4.84
C GLU A 129 6.53 -7.39 -5.96
N ALA A 130 6.99 -7.13 -7.18
CA ALA A 130 6.12 -6.93 -8.35
C ALA A 130 5.18 -8.12 -8.61
N GLY A 131 5.60 -9.33 -8.22
CA GLY A 131 4.79 -10.56 -8.35
C GLY A 131 3.87 -10.88 -7.17
N GLY A 132 3.74 -10.00 -6.19
CA GLY A 132 2.96 -10.24 -4.98
C GLY A 132 1.47 -9.94 -5.12
N THR A 133 1.14 -8.68 -5.31
CA THR A 133 -0.26 -8.20 -5.25
C THR A 133 -1.15 -8.67 -6.41
N PRO A 134 -0.73 -8.63 -7.71
CA PRO A 134 -1.62 -9.02 -8.80
C PRO A 134 -2.10 -10.45 -8.73
N PRO A 135 -1.24 -11.49 -8.52
CA PRO A 135 -1.71 -12.86 -8.35
C PRO A 135 -2.61 -13.03 -7.13
N SER A 136 -2.27 -12.40 -5.99
CA SER A 136 -3.03 -12.51 -4.74
C SER A 136 -4.46 -12.00 -4.89
N THR A 137 -4.65 -10.81 -5.44
CA THR A 137 -5.97 -10.21 -5.64
C THR A 137 -6.80 -10.98 -6.66
N SER A 138 -6.18 -11.48 -7.72
CA SER A 138 -6.83 -12.34 -8.71
C SER A 138 -7.29 -13.69 -8.10
N MET A 139 -6.47 -14.30 -7.26
CA MET A 139 -6.83 -15.55 -6.56
C MET A 139 -7.97 -15.31 -5.55
N LEU A 140 -7.99 -14.18 -4.83
CA LEU A 140 -9.09 -13.80 -3.95
C LEU A 140 -10.41 -13.64 -4.72
N ALA A 141 -10.37 -12.98 -5.89
CA ALA A 141 -11.55 -12.78 -6.72
C ALA A 141 -12.17 -14.12 -7.18
N ASP A 142 -11.33 -15.11 -7.52
CA ASP A 142 -11.79 -16.42 -7.95
C ASP A 142 -12.20 -17.35 -6.79
N LYS A 143 -11.67 -17.13 -5.58
CA LYS A 143 -11.96 -17.97 -4.42
C LYS A 143 -13.18 -17.51 -3.62
N PHE A 144 -13.52 -16.20 -3.68
CA PHE A 144 -14.62 -15.62 -2.91
C PHE A 144 -15.78 -15.18 -3.82
N PRO A 145 -17.03 -15.54 -3.49
CA PRO A 145 -18.22 -15.06 -4.20
C PRO A 145 -18.30 -13.52 -4.20
N PRO A 146 -18.92 -12.89 -5.22
CA PRO A 146 -19.03 -11.43 -5.32
C PRO A 146 -19.52 -10.75 -4.04
N ALA A 147 -20.47 -11.36 -3.32
CA ALA A 147 -21.02 -10.83 -2.08
C ALA A 147 -19.99 -10.78 -0.92
N SER A 148 -19.04 -11.70 -0.85
CA SER A 148 -18.02 -11.79 0.22
C SER A 148 -16.65 -11.22 -0.17
N ARG A 149 -16.41 -10.92 -1.45
CA ARG A 149 -15.16 -10.29 -1.93
C ARG A 149 -14.78 -9.02 -1.20
N PRO A 150 -15.71 -8.07 -0.87
CA PRO A 150 -15.35 -6.86 -0.14
C PRO A 150 -14.76 -7.17 1.25
N MET A 151 -15.34 -8.14 1.97
CA MET A 151 -14.84 -8.56 3.29
C MET A 151 -13.46 -9.23 3.15
N ALA A 152 -13.28 -10.13 2.19
CA ALA A 152 -11.99 -10.80 1.95
C ALA A 152 -10.89 -9.77 1.61
N ASN A 153 -11.18 -8.80 0.74
CA ASN A 153 -10.25 -7.71 0.42
C ASN A 153 -9.95 -6.82 1.63
N THR A 154 -10.91 -6.57 2.51
CA THR A 154 -10.70 -5.81 3.75
C THR A 154 -9.75 -6.56 4.69
N ILE A 155 -9.95 -7.87 4.88
CA ILE A 155 -9.04 -8.70 5.70
C ILE A 155 -7.64 -8.73 5.09
N TYR A 156 -7.54 -8.93 3.77
CA TYR A 156 -6.26 -8.86 3.04
C TYR A 156 -5.55 -7.51 3.25
N ALA A 157 -6.30 -6.41 3.18
CA ALA A 157 -5.76 -5.06 3.36
C ALA A 157 -5.27 -4.79 4.79
N LEU A 158 -5.81 -5.46 5.82
CA LEU A 158 -5.27 -5.39 7.19
C LEU A 158 -3.84 -5.91 7.28
N GLY A 159 -3.39 -6.72 6.32
CA GLY A 159 -1.99 -7.07 6.14
C GLY A 159 -1.06 -5.85 6.06
N THR A 160 -1.54 -4.70 5.60
CA THR A 160 -0.76 -3.44 5.59
C THR A 160 -0.42 -2.99 7.02
N CYS A 161 -1.41 -2.92 7.91
CA CYS A 161 -1.20 -2.51 9.30
C CYS A 161 -0.32 -3.52 10.06
N LEU A 162 -0.59 -4.82 9.86
CA LEU A 162 0.19 -5.90 10.46
C LEU A 162 1.64 -5.88 9.97
N GLY A 163 1.85 -5.72 8.66
CA GLY A 163 3.18 -5.67 8.06
C GLY A 163 3.98 -4.45 8.52
N ALA A 164 3.36 -3.27 8.54
CA ALA A 164 3.99 -2.06 9.06
C ALA A 164 4.40 -2.21 10.54
N ALA A 165 3.51 -2.80 11.34
CA ALA A 165 3.79 -3.07 12.75
C ALA A 165 4.95 -4.05 12.93
N LEU A 166 4.91 -5.19 12.25
CA LEU A 166 5.97 -6.21 12.33
C LEU A 166 7.29 -5.67 11.80
N GLY A 167 7.28 -5.00 10.65
CA GLY A 167 8.48 -4.43 10.04
C GLY A 167 9.17 -3.42 10.95
N SER A 168 8.40 -2.47 11.50
CA SER A 168 8.95 -1.46 12.42
C SER A 168 9.43 -2.07 13.73
N LEU A 169 8.60 -2.88 14.39
CA LEU A 169 8.92 -3.44 15.71
C LEU A 169 10.09 -4.42 15.64
N VAL A 170 10.01 -5.40 14.73
CA VAL A 170 11.06 -6.43 14.62
C VAL A 170 12.37 -5.83 14.15
N ALA A 171 12.33 -4.97 13.12
CA ALA A 171 13.55 -4.33 12.64
C ALA A 171 14.19 -3.45 13.69
N GLY A 172 13.40 -2.65 14.44
CA GLY A 172 13.91 -1.80 15.52
C GLY A 172 14.57 -2.61 16.64
N VAL A 173 13.85 -3.57 17.21
CA VAL A 173 14.33 -4.38 18.35
C VAL A 173 15.54 -5.23 17.97
N VAL A 174 15.53 -5.84 16.79
CA VAL A 174 16.65 -6.68 16.33
C VAL A 174 17.86 -5.83 15.95
N ALA A 175 17.64 -4.69 15.28
CA ALA A 175 18.74 -3.81 14.90
C ALA A 175 19.45 -3.21 16.11
N GLU A 176 18.74 -2.89 17.18
CA GLU A 176 19.33 -2.38 18.41
C GLU A 176 20.25 -3.41 19.10
N ARG A 177 19.86 -4.69 19.09
CA ARG A 177 20.60 -5.76 19.80
C ARG A 177 21.71 -6.37 18.95
N SER A 178 21.51 -6.50 17.66
CA SER A 178 22.33 -7.33 16.75
C SER A 178 22.72 -6.62 15.46
N GLY A 179 22.41 -5.31 15.35
CA GLY A 179 22.68 -4.52 14.16
C GLY A 179 21.62 -4.68 13.06
N TRP A 180 21.57 -3.70 12.15
CA TRP A 180 20.57 -3.62 11.08
C TRP A 180 20.61 -4.82 10.09
N ARG A 181 21.75 -5.46 9.93
CA ARG A 181 21.89 -6.66 9.09
C ARG A 181 21.07 -7.83 9.61
N ALA A 182 21.10 -8.05 10.92
CA ALA A 182 20.32 -9.10 11.56
C ALA A 182 18.80 -8.88 11.36
N ALA A 183 18.35 -7.62 11.34
CA ALA A 183 16.95 -7.31 11.09
C ALA A 183 16.48 -7.81 9.71
N PHE A 184 17.29 -7.62 8.67
CA PHE A 184 16.97 -8.16 7.34
C PHE A 184 16.98 -9.69 7.28
N LEU A 185 17.90 -10.34 7.98
CA LEU A 185 17.92 -11.82 8.05
C LEU A 185 16.69 -12.37 8.77
N VAL A 186 16.32 -11.76 9.90
CA VAL A 186 15.15 -12.18 10.71
C VAL A 186 13.83 -11.97 9.95
N LEU A 187 13.73 -10.98 9.07
CA LEU A 187 12.54 -10.75 8.25
C LEU A 187 12.56 -11.54 6.94
N GLY A 188 13.72 -11.70 6.30
CA GLY A 188 13.84 -12.39 5.03
C GLY A 188 13.72 -13.91 5.14
N ILE A 189 14.38 -14.53 6.11
CA ILE A 189 14.39 -16.00 6.23
C ILE A 189 12.98 -16.58 6.46
N PRO A 190 12.13 -16.06 7.37
CA PRO A 190 10.76 -16.54 7.52
C PRO A 190 9.92 -16.43 6.24
N GLY A 191 10.17 -15.41 5.42
CA GLY A 191 9.50 -15.27 4.13
C GLY A 191 9.77 -16.43 3.16
N LEU A 192 10.96 -17.01 3.19
CA LEU A 192 11.27 -18.22 2.42
C LEU A 192 10.44 -19.43 2.89
N LEU A 193 10.21 -19.56 4.20
CA LEU A 193 9.35 -20.61 4.76
C LEU A 193 7.89 -20.39 4.34
N VAL A 194 7.43 -19.14 4.34
CA VAL A 194 6.08 -18.79 3.87
C VAL A 194 5.96 -19.02 2.35
N ALA A 195 7.01 -18.83 1.55
CA ALA A 195 7.01 -19.18 0.12
C ALA A 195 6.81 -20.68 -0.10
N LEU A 196 7.48 -21.50 0.70
CA LEU A 196 7.28 -22.96 0.70
C LEU A 196 5.86 -23.32 1.15
N LEU A 197 5.32 -22.64 2.19
CA LEU A 197 3.95 -22.81 2.64
C LEU A 197 2.94 -22.49 1.52
N VAL A 198 3.10 -21.36 0.84
CA VAL A 198 2.26 -20.98 -0.32
C VAL A 198 2.29 -22.06 -1.37
N TRP A 199 3.49 -22.50 -1.75
CA TRP A 199 3.67 -23.51 -2.80
C TRP A 199 3.05 -24.85 -2.44
N SER A 200 3.13 -25.30 -1.20
CA SER A 200 2.69 -26.61 -0.74
C SER A 200 1.22 -26.67 -0.34
N THR A 201 0.65 -25.59 0.20
CA THR A 201 -0.71 -25.64 0.81
C THR A 201 -1.76 -24.85 0.04
N VAL A 202 -1.38 -23.82 -0.72
CA VAL A 202 -2.35 -23.05 -1.49
C VAL A 202 -2.66 -23.77 -2.79
N ARG A 203 -3.93 -24.05 -3.04
CA ARG A 203 -4.39 -24.61 -4.31
C ARG A 203 -4.76 -23.49 -5.28
N GLU A 204 -4.30 -23.59 -6.53
CA GLU A 204 -4.66 -22.65 -7.60
C GLU A 204 -6.17 -22.71 -7.85
N PRO A 205 -6.93 -21.60 -7.65
CA PRO A 205 -8.36 -21.60 -7.98
C PRO A 205 -8.56 -21.60 -9.49
N ARG A 206 -9.64 -22.23 -9.95
CA ARG A 206 -10.01 -22.15 -11.38
C ARG A 206 -10.38 -20.73 -11.72
N ARG A 207 -9.87 -20.22 -12.86
CA ARG A 207 -10.09 -18.84 -13.29
C ARG A 207 -11.56 -18.60 -13.64
N GLY A 208 -12.11 -17.48 -13.17
CA GLY A 208 -13.48 -17.07 -13.48
C GLY A 208 -14.56 -18.01 -12.95
N GLN A 209 -14.22 -18.95 -12.04
CA GLN A 209 -15.18 -19.95 -11.55
C GLN A 209 -16.43 -19.36 -10.86
N LEU A 210 -16.31 -18.12 -10.40
CA LEU A 210 -17.38 -17.41 -9.67
C LEU A 210 -17.87 -16.17 -10.43
N ASP A 211 -17.37 -15.91 -11.64
CA ASP A 211 -17.85 -14.81 -12.46
C ASP A 211 -18.96 -15.31 -13.37
N SER A 212 -20.15 -14.75 -13.23
CA SER A 212 -21.20 -14.92 -14.22
C SER A 212 -20.72 -14.33 -15.55
N SER A 213 -20.86 -15.06 -16.63
CA SER A 213 -20.35 -14.80 -18.01
C SER A 213 -20.80 -13.48 -18.67
N ALA A 214 -21.27 -12.50 -17.90
CA ALA A 214 -21.94 -11.30 -18.40
C ALA A 214 -21.06 -10.05 -18.55
N ALA A 215 -19.74 -10.12 -18.34
CA ALA A 215 -18.85 -8.98 -18.51
C ALA A 215 -18.19 -8.95 -19.91
N GLY A 216 -18.96 -9.20 -20.97
CA GLY A 216 -18.54 -9.14 -22.37
C GLY A 216 -18.44 -7.73 -22.93
N GLY A 217 -17.79 -6.81 -22.24
CA GLY A 217 -17.41 -5.53 -22.82
C GLY A 217 -16.14 -5.68 -23.68
N GLN A 218 -16.11 -5.08 -24.88
CA GLN A 218 -14.88 -5.05 -25.66
C GLN A 218 -13.73 -4.44 -24.86
N PRO A 219 -12.50 -4.99 -24.96
CA PRO A 219 -11.35 -4.45 -24.26
C PRO A 219 -11.09 -3.01 -24.69
N VAL A 220 -11.11 -2.09 -23.74
CA VAL A 220 -10.86 -0.67 -23.97
C VAL A 220 -9.36 -0.40 -23.87
N THR A 221 -8.82 0.39 -24.80
CA THR A 221 -7.41 0.74 -24.78
C THR A 221 -7.08 1.70 -23.64
N LEU A 222 -5.85 1.65 -23.13
CA LEU A 222 -5.36 2.59 -22.11
C LEU A 222 -5.57 4.05 -22.53
N LEU A 223 -5.30 4.38 -23.79
CA LEU A 223 -5.46 5.73 -24.30
C LEU A 223 -6.91 6.22 -24.26
N THR A 224 -7.86 5.34 -24.56
CA THR A 224 -9.30 5.65 -24.47
C THR A 224 -9.71 5.93 -23.02
N THR A 225 -9.23 5.11 -22.07
CA THR A 225 -9.47 5.31 -20.62
C THR A 225 -8.85 6.63 -20.15
N LEU A 226 -7.61 6.94 -20.53
CA LEU A 226 -6.97 8.22 -20.19
C LEU A 226 -7.73 9.43 -20.75
N ARG A 227 -8.21 9.35 -22.00
CA ARG A 227 -9.03 10.41 -22.59
C ARG A 227 -10.37 10.58 -21.86
N PHE A 228 -10.98 9.49 -21.43
CA PHE A 228 -12.21 9.53 -20.65
C PHE A 228 -11.96 10.17 -19.28
N ILE A 229 -10.92 9.73 -18.54
CA ILE A 229 -10.51 10.31 -17.24
C ILE A 229 -10.29 11.83 -17.40
N ALA A 230 -9.56 12.26 -18.42
CA ALA A 230 -9.26 13.68 -18.63
C ALA A 230 -10.51 14.56 -18.85
N ARG A 231 -11.63 13.97 -19.26
CA ARG A 231 -12.93 14.66 -19.42
C ARG A 231 -13.78 14.63 -18.13
N GLN A 232 -13.45 13.78 -17.16
CA GLN A 232 -14.13 13.62 -15.89
C GLN A 232 -13.37 14.41 -14.82
N ARG A 233 -13.83 15.61 -14.48
CA ARG A 233 -13.14 16.50 -13.51
C ARG A 233 -12.97 15.83 -12.15
N SER A 234 -14.01 15.11 -11.67
CA SER A 234 -13.94 14.38 -10.40
C SER A 234 -12.88 13.27 -10.44
N ALA A 235 -12.77 12.49 -11.53
CA ALA A 235 -11.78 11.43 -11.67
C ALA A 235 -10.34 11.99 -11.64
N VAL A 236 -10.08 13.10 -12.36
CA VAL A 236 -8.78 13.78 -12.33
C VAL A 236 -8.42 14.22 -10.92
N HIS A 237 -9.36 14.88 -10.22
CA HIS A 237 -9.13 15.35 -8.84
C HIS A 237 -9.00 14.21 -7.85
N LEU A 238 -9.70 13.08 -8.01
CA LEU A 238 -9.53 11.88 -7.18
C LEU A 238 -8.14 11.25 -7.36
N ILE A 239 -7.66 11.15 -8.61
CA ILE A 239 -6.33 10.59 -8.91
C ILE A 239 -5.23 11.50 -8.36
N LEU A 240 -5.29 12.80 -8.62
CA LEU A 240 -4.32 13.76 -8.11
C LEU A 240 -4.37 13.84 -6.58
N GLY A 241 -5.57 13.92 -6.00
CA GLY A 241 -5.76 13.96 -4.56
C GLY A 241 -5.23 12.72 -3.86
N GLY A 242 -5.50 11.53 -4.42
CA GLY A 242 -4.97 10.27 -3.91
C GLY A 242 -3.45 10.19 -4.01
N SER A 243 -2.87 10.66 -5.12
CA SER A 243 -1.41 10.66 -5.32
C SER A 243 -0.70 11.62 -4.37
N VAL A 244 -1.22 12.85 -4.22
CA VAL A 244 -0.65 13.85 -3.29
C VAL A 244 -0.88 13.43 -1.84
N ALA A 245 -2.04 12.84 -1.50
CA ALA A 245 -2.27 12.30 -0.16
C ALA A 245 -1.27 11.18 0.18
N THR A 246 -0.93 10.34 -0.79
CA THR A 246 0.05 9.28 -0.62
C THR A 246 1.48 9.83 -0.49
N LEU A 247 1.85 10.83 -1.30
CA LEU A 247 3.12 11.54 -1.16
C LEU A 247 3.26 12.17 0.23
N TRP A 248 2.23 12.85 0.71
CA TRP A 248 2.21 13.47 2.03
C TRP A 248 2.28 12.42 3.13
N SER A 249 1.31 11.51 3.20
CA SER A 249 1.15 10.65 4.37
C SER A 249 2.21 9.55 4.45
N TRP A 250 2.37 8.75 3.39
CA TRP A 250 3.38 7.69 3.33
C TRP A 250 4.78 8.24 3.16
N GLY A 251 4.95 9.32 2.36
CA GLY A 251 6.25 9.96 2.18
C GLY A 251 6.85 10.45 3.49
N LEU A 252 6.06 11.16 4.31
CA LEU A 252 6.47 11.57 5.66
C LEU A 252 6.72 10.35 6.56
N MET A 253 5.86 9.34 6.48
CA MET A 253 5.95 8.17 7.36
C MET A 253 7.23 7.35 7.13
N TRP A 254 7.71 7.26 5.88
CA TRP A 254 8.97 6.55 5.57
C TRP A 254 10.20 7.13 6.29
N TRP A 255 10.22 8.44 6.49
CA TRP A 255 11.33 9.13 7.13
C TRP A 255 11.11 9.38 8.63
N THR A 256 9.92 9.13 9.14
CA THR A 256 9.58 9.34 10.56
C THR A 256 10.50 8.57 11.52
N PRO A 257 10.89 7.30 11.29
CA PRO A 257 11.85 6.63 12.18
C PRO A 257 13.20 7.34 12.26
N ALA A 258 13.74 7.78 11.11
CA ALA A 258 15.00 8.54 11.09
C ALA A 258 14.86 9.92 11.76
N PHE A 259 13.70 10.59 11.59
CA PHE A 259 13.40 11.83 12.30
C PHE A 259 13.38 11.64 13.83
N LEU A 260 12.75 10.59 14.33
CA LEU A 260 12.73 10.28 15.75
C LEU A 260 14.14 10.02 16.29
N GLN A 261 14.97 9.31 15.53
CA GLN A 261 16.35 9.02 15.91
C GLN A 261 17.23 10.29 15.90
N ARG A 262 17.10 11.16 14.90
CA ARG A 262 17.96 12.36 14.76
C ARG A 262 17.53 13.51 15.64
N SER A 263 16.23 13.85 15.65
CA SER A 263 15.71 15.05 16.30
C SER A 263 15.22 14.82 17.73
N HIS A 264 14.85 13.58 18.08
CA HIS A 264 14.42 13.23 19.43
C HIS A 264 15.37 12.24 20.13
N HIS A 265 16.51 11.91 19.51
CA HIS A 265 17.56 11.06 20.07
C HIS A 265 17.08 9.67 20.53
N MET A 266 15.98 9.19 19.94
CA MET A 266 15.51 7.84 20.18
C MET A 266 16.49 6.82 19.60
N THR A 267 16.65 5.69 20.28
CA THR A 267 17.34 4.55 19.68
C THR A 267 16.51 3.95 18.55
N VAL A 268 17.13 3.15 17.70
CA VAL A 268 16.39 2.45 16.62
C VAL A 268 15.33 1.51 17.19
N GLY A 269 15.60 0.90 18.35
CA GLY A 269 14.65 0.04 19.07
C GLY A 269 13.48 0.80 19.63
N GLU A 270 13.70 1.95 20.27
CA GLU A 270 12.64 2.82 20.81
C GLU A 270 11.72 3.32 19.69
N ALA A 271 12.29 3.77 18.57
CA ALA A 271 11.51 4.19 17.40
C ALA A 271 10.64 3.05 16.84
N GLY A 272 11.20 1.84 16.72
CA GLY A 272 10.46 0.67 16.25
C GLY A 272 9.36 0.21 17.20
N GLN A 273 9.65 0.21 18.54
CA GLN A 273 8.66 -0.12 19.58
C GLN A 273 7.54 0.91 19.70
N LEU A 274 7.81 2.17 19.36
CA LEU A 274 6.80 3.21 19.30
C LEU A 274 5.90 3.05 18.08
N LEU A 275 6.49 2.95 16.89
CA LEU A 275 5.77 2.97 15.62
C LEU A 275 5.04 1.65 15.33
N GLY A 276 5.60 0.50 15.73
CA GLY A 276 4.98 -0.80 15.51
C GLY A 276 3.56 -0.89 16.06
N PRO A 277 3.33 -0.72 17.36
CA PRO A 277 1.99 -0.71 17.95
C PRO A 277 1.08 0.39 17.38
N MET A 278 1.62 1.56 17.03
CA MET A 278 0.84 2.62 16.38
C MET A 278 0.28 2.19 15.04
N HIS A 279 1.09 1.56 14.18
CA HIS A 279 0.61 1.04 12.91
C HIS A 279 -0.47 -0.03 13.10
N LEU A 280 -0.29 -0.93 14.05
CA LEU A 280 -1.27 -1.98 14.31
C LEU A 280 -2.58 -1.42 14.85
N ILE A 281 -2.52 -0.63 15.91
CA ILE A 281 -3.71 -0.17 16.63
C ILE A 281 -4.35 1.00 15.89
N ALA A 282 -3.60 2.09 15.71
CA ALA A 282 -4.13 3.31 15.12
C ALA A 282 -4.39 3.15 13.62
N GLY A 283 -3.55 2.40 12.89
CA GLY A 283 -3.75 2.08 11.49
C GLY A 283 -5.01 1.24 11.26
N THR A 284 -5.20 0.18 12.05
CA THR A 284 -6.41 -0.65 11.99
C THR A 284 -7.65 0.17 12.35
N ALA A 285 -7.59 0.96 13.43
CA ALA A 285 -8.68 1.84 13.83
C ALA A 285 -9.03 2.86 12.74
N GLY A 286 -8.03 3.48 12.10
CA GLY A 286 -8.22 4.40 10.97
C GLY A 286 -8.90 3.75 9.78
N THR A 287 -8.46 2.54 9.40
CA THR A 287 -9.07 1.77 8.31
C THR A 287 -10.52 1.42 8.59
N LEU A 288 -10.82 0.92 9.79
CA LEU A 288 -12.19 0.55 10.19
C LEU A 288 -13.09 1.76 10.33
N LEU A 289 -12.58 2.87 10.87
CA LEU A 289 -13.30 4.13 10.97
C LEU A 289 -13.66 4.68 9.58
N ALA A 290 -12.71 4.63 8.63
CA ALA A 290 -12.97 5.03 7.25
C ALA A 290 -14.10 4.19 6.62
N ALA A 291 -14.02 2.87 6.75
CA ALA A 291 -15.03 1.96 6.23
C ALA A 291 -16.42 2.23 6.85
N TRP A 292 -16.47 2.48 8.16
CA TRP A 292 -17.73 2.76 8.89
C TRP A 292 -18.34 4.11 8.50
N LEU A 293 -17.54 5.18 8.42
CA LEU A 293 -18.02 6.52 8.05
C LEU A 293 -18.50 6.56 6.60
N VAL A 294 -17.76 5.93 5.71
CA VAL A 294 -18.10 5.86 4.27
C VAL A 294 -19.31 4.97 4.06
N GLY A 295 -19.35 3.78 4.64
CA GLY A 295 -20.43 2.81 4.45
C GLY A 295 -21.80 3.31 4.87
N ARG A 296 -21.87 4.23 5.84
CA ARG A 296 -23.16 4.76 6.34
C ARG A 296 -23.89 5.68 5.37
N ARG A 297 -23.19 6.42 4.53
CA ARG A 297 -23.79 7.49 3.71
C ARG A 297 -23.35 7.52 2.25
N SER A 298 -22.39 6.68 1.84
CA SER A 298 -21.85 6.68 0.47
C SER A 298 -22.91 6.42 -0.60
N ALA A 299 -23.85 5.52 -0.31
CA ALA A 299 -24.95 5.19 -1.23
C ALA A 299 -25.96 6.35 -1.43
N ALA A 300 -26.08 7.25 -0.44
CA ALA A 300 -27.01 8.37 -0.50
C ALA A 300 -26.43 9.61 -1.17
N ASP A 301 -25.14 9.91 -0.92
CA ASP A 301 -24.49 11.10 -1.48
C ASP A 301 -22.96 10.91 -1.61
N PRO A 302 -22.42 10.73 -2.83
CA PRO A 302 -20.98 10.63 -3.07
C PRO A 302 -20.20 11.92 -2.68
N ARG A 303 -20.87 13.09 -2.67
CA ARG A 303 -20.27 14.35 -2.20
C ARG A 303 -19.94 14.32 -0.71
N TYR A 304 -20.70 13.55 0.07
CA TYR A 304 -20.38 13.33 1.49
C TYR A 304 -19.00 12.71 1.66
N VAL A 305 -18.68 11.69 0.86
CA VAL A 305 -17.39 10.99 0.95
C VAL A 305 -16.24 11.90 0.55
N THR A 306 -16.37 12.66 -0.54
CA THR A 306 -15.32 13.60 -0.97
C THR A 306 -15.07 14.70 0.06
N ARG A 307 -16.13 15.24 0.67
CA ARG A 307 -16.04 16.23 1.76
C ARG A 307 -15.41 15.63 3.02
N LEU A 308 -15.80 14.41 3.38
CA LEU A 308 -15.20 13.68 4.51
C LEU A 308 -13.70 13.51 4.31
N LEU A 309 -13.29 13.06 3.12
CA LEU A 309 -11.87 12.90 2.78
C LEU A 309 -11.12 14.23 2.79
N GLY A 310 -11.69 15.27 2.18
CA GLY A 310 -11.09 16.62 2.17
C GLY A 310 -10.88 17.17 3.59
N TRP A 311 -11.94 17.11 4.43
CA TRP A 311 -11.84 17.60 5.81
C TRP A 311 -10.91 16.75 6.68
N SER A 312 -10.99 15.41 6.60
CA SER A 312 -10.11 14.53 7.39
C SER A 312 -8.65 14.75 7.04
N THR A 313 -8.32 14.88 5.75
CA THR A 313 -6.95 15.15 5.29
C THR A 313 -6.49 16.55 5.73
N ALA A 314 -7.32 17.60 5.61
CA ALA A 314 -6.97 18.94 6.07
C ALA A 314 -6.74 18.99 7.59
N LEU A 315 -7.64 18.36 8.36
CA LEU A 315 -7.53 18.32 9.82
C LEU A 315 -6.29 17.56 10.30
N THR A 316 -5.91 16.45 9.63
CA THR A 316 -4.73 15.66 10.00
C THR A 316 -3.42 16.24 9.45
N THR A 317 -3.49 17.14 8.48
CA THR A 317 -2.33 17.90 8.01
C THR A 317 -1.78 18.82 9.11
N VAL A 318 -2.64 19.45 9.92
CA VAL A 318 -2.21 20.33 11.02
C VAL A 318 -1.32 19.59 12.04
N PRO A 319 -1.76 18.47 12.63
CA PRO A 319 -0.88 17.71 13.52
C PRO A 319 0.38 17.15 12.82
N SER A 320 0.38 16.88 11.52
CA SER A 320 1.61 16.49 10.82
C SER A 320 2.62 17.62 10.72
N ILE A 321 2.19 18.88 10.55
CA ILE A 321 3.06 20.06 10.59
C ILE A 321 3.61 20.25 12.00
N ILE A 322 2.73 20.23 13.00
CA ILE A 322 3.13 20.42 14.40
C ILE A 322 4.09 19.32 14.85
N LEU A 323 3.90 18.08 14.40
CA LEU A 323 4.78 16.92 14.68
C LEU A 323 6.26 17.24 14.36
N TYR A 324 6.52 17.78 13.18
CA TYR A 324 7.90 18.09 12.76
C TYR A 324 8.40 19.44 13.27
N TRP A 325 7.51 20.26 13.86
CA TRP A 325 7.86 21.52 14.50
C TRP A 325 8.27 21.36 15.97
N VAL A 326 7.59 20.48 16.73
CA VAL A 326 7.80 20.36 18.18
C VAL A 326 9.13 19.73 18.54
N LEU A 327 9.74 20.25 19.62
CA LEU A 327 11.00 19.72 20.18
C LEU A 327 10.76 18.67 21.26
N SER A 328 9.54 18.59 21.79
CA SER A 328 9.18 17.64 22.84
C SER A 328 8.87 16.26 22.26
N GLU A 329 9.60 15.23 22.67
CA GLU A 329 9.36 13.84 22.31
C GLU A 329 7.95 13.38 22.68
N ARG A 330 7.44 13.76 23.87
CA ARG A 330 6.08 13.40 24.30
C ARG A 330 5.01 14.00 23.38
N ALA A 331 5.21 15.27 22.96
CA ALA A 331 4.30 15.91 22.04
C ALA A 331 4.35 15.27 20.64
N ALA A 332 5.55 14.97 20.14
CA ALA A 332 5.73 14.24 18.88
C ALA A 332 5.05 12.86 18.91
N THR A 333 5.23 12.10 19.98
CA THR A 333 4.56 10.81 20.19
C THR A 333 3.02 10.93 20.17
N ALA A 334 2.47 11.92 20.89
CA ALA A 334 1.03 12.16 20.92
C ALA A 334 0.48 12.55 19.54
N LEU A 335 1.20 13.38 18.79
CA LEU A 335 0.83 13.79 17.43
C LEU A 335 0.90 12.64 16.43
N LEU A 336 1.83 11.70 16.58
CA LEU A 336 1.89 10.47 15.79
C LEU A 336 0.64 9.60 15.95
N TRP A 337 0.07 9.49 17.16
CA TRP A 337 -1.20 8.78 17.36
C TRP A 337 -2.37 9.39 16.59
N ILE A 338 -2.30 10.69 16.26
CA ILE A 338 -3.30 11.39 15.44
C ILE A 338 -2.97 11.26 13.95
N PHE A 339 -1.67 11.32 13.60
CA PHE A 339 -1.23 11.30 12.20
C PHE A 339 -1.27 9.89 11.58
N VAL A 340 -0.81 8.85 12.28
CA VAL A 340 -0.75 7.49 11.74
C VAL A 340 -2.10 6.95 11.23
N PRO A 341 -3.24 7.14 11.91
CA PRO A 341 -4.54 6.72 11.36
C PRO A 341 -4.85 7.31 9.99
N SER A 342 -4.43 8.57 9.73
CA SER A 342 -4.71 9.25 8.47
C SER A 342 -4.02 8.61 7.27
N VAL A 343 -2.88 7.96 7.49
CA VAL A 343 -2.14 7.22 6.45
C VAL A 343 -2.98 6.11 5.82
N TYR A 344 -3.89 5.52 6.60
CA TYR A 344 -4.71 4.37 6.20
C TYR A 344 -6.14 4.74 5.80
N PHE A 345 -6.54 6.02 5.98
CA PHE A 345 -7.94 6.44 5.92
C PHE A 345 -8.48 6.65 4.50
N TYR A 346 -7.69 7.06 3.52
CA TYR A 346 -8.16 7.67 2.28
C TYR A 346 -8.21 6.74 1.06
N ILE A 347 -7.29 5.78 0.91
CA ILE A 347 -7.09 5.06 -0.36
C ILE A 347 -8.29 4.20 -0.76
N GLY A 348 -8.89 3.49 0.19
CA GLY A 348 -10.06 2.66 -0.07
C GLY A 348 -11.26 3.46 -0.56
N PRO A 349 -11.67 4.51 0.17
CA PRO A 349 -12.74 5.40 -0.28
C PRO A 349 -12.49 6.06 -1.64
N ILE A 350 -11.25 6.50 -1.93
CA ILE A 350 -10.93 7.09 -3.24
C ILE A 350 -11.11 6.07 -4.36
N LEU A 351 -10.66 4.82 -4.17
CA LEU A 351 -10.85 3.75 -5.14
C LEU A 351 -12.34 3.49 -5.42
N GLY A 352 -13.16 3.46 -4.36
CA GLY A 352 -14.60 3.30 -4.50
C GLY A 352 -15.26 4.44 -5.30
N LEU A 353 -14.94 5.69 -4.98
CA LEU A 353 -15.44 6.85 -5.71
C LEU A 353 -14.98 6.84 -7.17
N LEU A 354 -13.72 6.51 -7.42
CA LEU A 354 -13.17 6.45 -8.78
C LEU A 354 -13.89 5.38 -9.63
N GLN A 355 -14.20 4.22 -9.05
CA GLN A 355 -14.97 3.17 -9.73
C GLN A 355 -16.37 3.63 -10.12
N ASN A 356 -17.03 4.45 -9.30
CA ASN A 356 -18.37 4.95 -9.57
C ASN A 356 -18.42 5.96 -10.72
N VAL A 357 -17.38 6.77 -10.90
CA VAL A 357 -17.30 7.75 -11.99
C VAL A 357 -16.71 7.18 -13.30
N MET A 358 -16.52 5.85 -13.36
CA MET A 358 -15.96 5.17 -14.53
C MET A 358 -16.91 4.09 -15.08
N PRO A 359 -17.05 3.98 -16.42
CA PRO A 359 -17.76 2.87 -17.06
C PRO A 359 -17.18 1.53 -16.64
N ALA A 360 -18.01 0.48 -16.56
CA ALA A 360 -17.65 -0.83 -16.04
C ALA A 360 -16.38 -1.43 -16.69
N ASN A 361 -16.22 -1.26 -18.01
CA ASN A 361 -15.08 -1.76 -18.79
C ASN A 361 -13.80 -0.90 -18.65
N MET A 362 -13.84 0.24 -17.93
CA MET A 362 -12.70 1.13 -17.69
C MET A 362 -12.28 1.17 -16.20
N ARG A 363 -13.10 0.65 -15.26
CA ARG A 363 -12.88 0.72 -13.81
C ARG A 363 -11.52 0.18 -13.36
N ALA A 364 -11.18 -1.01 -13.84
CA ALA A 364 -9.92 -1.66 -13.48
C ALA A 364 -8.70 -0.83 -13.92
N THR A 365 -8.74 -0.32 -15.17
CA THR A 365 -7.66 0.52 -15.71
C THR A 365 -7.55 1.84 -14.97
N ALA A 366 -8.66 2.49 -14.62
CA ALA A 366 -8.64 3.73 -13.83
C ALA A 366 -8.07 3.52 -12.43
N CYS A 367 -8.45 2.44 -11.73
CA CYS A 367 -7.86 2.08 -10.45
C CYS A 367 -6.35 1.79 -10.57
N ALA A 368 -5.92 1.11 -11.63
CA ALA A 368 -4.50 0.88 -11.89
C ALA A 368 -3.72 2.18 -12.11
N ILE A 369 -4.30 3.16 -12.82
CA ILE A 369 -3.70 4.49 -13.01
C ILE A 369 -3.56 5.21 -11.67
N LEU A 370 -4.59 5.23 -10.83
CA LEU A 370 -4.52 5.82 -9.49
C LEU A 370 -3.42 5.17 -8.65
N LEU A 371 -3.40 3.84 -8.58
CA LEU A 371 -2.39 3.12 -7.79
C LEU A 371 -0.97 3.33 -8.34
N PHE A 372 -0.82 3.39 -9.67
CA PHE A 372 0.46 3.70 -10.29
C PHE A 372 0.95 5.11 -9.92
N THR A 373 0.11 6.13 -10.07
CA THR A 373 0.47 7.52 -9.76
C THR A 373 0.72 7.73 -8.27
N ALA A 374 -0.07 7.10 -7.40
CA ALA A 374 0.11 7.12 -5.96
C ALA A 374 1.44 6.43 -5.54
N ASN A 375 1.75 5.26 -6.11
CA ASN A 375 3.02 4.58 -5.85
C ASN A 375 4.22 5.36 -6.40
N ALA A 376 4.11 5.98 -7.56
CA ALA A 376 5.16 6.86 -8.08
C ALA A 376 5.41 8.05 -7.15
N ALA A 377 4.35 8.68 -6.65
CA ALA A 377 4.44 9.78 -5.69
C ALA A 377 5.10 9.34 -4.38
N ASN A 378 4.74 8.17 -3.86
CA ASN A 378 5.23 7.63 -2.59
C ASN A 378 6.66 7.05 -2.68
N LEU A 379 6.93 6.21 -3.69
CA LEU A 379 8.17 5.45 -3.76
C LEU A 379 9.28 6.18 -4.55
N ILE A 380 8.92 7.07 -5.48
CA ILE A 380 9.90 7.79 -6.29
C ILE A 380 10.08 9.22 -5.80
N LEU A 381 8.96 9.98 -5.76
CA LEU A 381 9.04 11.42 -5.51
C LEU A 381 9.31 11.73 -4.04
N ALA A 382 8.57 11.14 -3.10
CA ALA A 382 8.68 11.51 -1.69
C ALA A 382 10.07 11.24 -1.10
N PRO A 383 10.65 10.02 -1.19
CA PRO A 383 11.97 9.77 -0.63
C PRO A 383 13.07 10.60 -1.30
N GLY A 384 12.98 10.78 -2.62
CA GLY A 384 13.94 11.60 -3.37
C GLY A 384 13.90 13.08 -3.00
N ILE A 385 12.69 13.66 -2.93
CA ILE A 385 12.50 15.07 -2.57
C ILE A 385 12.93 15.33 -1.13
N ILE A 386 12.52 14.46 -0.18
CA ILE A 386 12.87 14.64 1.24
C ILE A 386 14.39 14.51 1.43
N GLY A 387 15.02 13.50 0.83
CA GLY A 387 16.46 13.32 0.92
C GLY A 387 17.23 14.50 0.33
N TRP A 388 16.85 14.94 -0.88
CA TRP A 388 17.46 16.10 -1.52
C TRP A 388 17.28 17.40 -0.71
N LEU A 389 16.08 17.67 -0.20
CA LEU A 389 15.81 18.82 0.65
C LEU A 389 16.63 18.78 1.95
N SER A 390 16.76 17.60 2.56
CA SER A 390 17.56 17.43 3.77
C SER A 390 19.03 17.77 3.52
N ASP A 391 19.62 17.22 2.46
CA ASP A 391 21.00 17.54 2.07
C ASP A 391 21.17 19.03 1.74
N TRP A 392 20.18 19.64 1.06
CA TRP A 392 20.20 21.06 0.75
C TRP A 392 20.14 21.94 2.02
N PHE A 393 19.28 21.61 2.99
CA PHE A 393 19.23 22.31 4.29
C PHE A 393 20.53 22.16 5.06
N ALA A 394 21.14 20.98 5.05
CA ALA A 394 22.42 20.74 5.69
C ALA A 394 23.54 21.60 5.07
N ALA A 395 23.61 21.66 3.76
CA ALA A 395 24.65 22.41 3.04
C ALA A 395 24.43 23.92 3.10
N SER A 396 23.18 24.41 2.92
CA SER A 396 22.91 25.85 2.78
C SER A 396 22.75 26.57 4.10
N PHE A 397 22.28 25.89 5.14
CA PHE A 397 21.95 26.51 6.43
C PHE A 397 22.74 25.92 7.61
N GLY A 398 23.61 24.94 7.35
CA GLY A 398 24.35 24.27 8.44
C GLY A 398 23.44 23.51 9.41
N ALA A 399 22.26 23.06 8.96
CA ALA A 399 21.22 22.50 9.82
C ALA A 399 21.63 21.18 10.51
N GLY A 400 22.74 20.54 10.11
CA GLY A 400 23.26 19.33 10.76
C GLY A 400 22.22 18.20 10.85
N SER A 401 22.03 17.64 12.03
CA SER A 401 21.06 16.58 12.28
C SER A 401 19.60 17.02 12.11
N GLU A 402 19.31 18.31 12.18
CA GLU A 402 17.97 18.89 12.05
C GLU A 402 17.54 19.12 10.59
N SER A 403 18.44 18.87 9.62
CA SER A 403 18.13 19.07 8.19
C SER A 403 16.93 18.25 7.73
N LEU A 404 16.82 17.00 8.19
CA LEU A 404 15.68 16.13 7.89
C LEU A 404 14.36 16.68 8.45
N ARG A 405 14.38 17.23 9.67
CA ARG A 405 13.21 17.91 10.27
C ARG A 405 12.67 19.00 9.36
N TRP A 406 13.56 19.89 8.87
CA TRP A 406 13.16 20.98 7.99
C TRP A 406 12.61 20.50 6.64
N ALA A 407 13.20 19.44 6.08
CA ALA A 407 12.70 18.81 4.86
C ALA A 407 11.28 18.26 5.04
N LEU A 408 11.03 17.54 6.14
CA LEU A 408 9.72 16.98 6.47
C LEU A 408 8.70 18.09 6.77
N LEU A 409 9.11 19.14 7.50
CA LEU A 409 8.25 20.29 7.79
C LEU A 409 7.83 21.04 6.53
N LEU A 410 8.73 21.16 5.54
CA LEU A 410 8.42 21.81 4.27
C LEU A 410 7.44 20.98 3.43
N LEU A 411 7.51 19.65 3.51
CA LEU A 411 6.61 18.76 2.77
C LEU A 411 5.25 18.57 3.46
N ALA A 412 5.18 18.68 4.80
CA ALA A 412 3.96 18.43 5.56
C ALA A 412 2.73 19.24 5.09
N PRO A 413 2.82 20.52 4.68
CA PRO A 413 1.69 21.28 4.16
C PRO A 413 1.07 20.74 2.87
N THR A 414 1.76 19.84 2.14
CA THR A 414 1.19 19.22 0.92
C THR A 414 -0.09 18.42 1.20
N GLY A 415 -0.35 18.06 2.45
CA GLY A 415 -1.63 17.50 2.88
C GLY A 415 -2.81 18.44 2.60
N PHE A 416 -2.66 19.77 2.71
CA PHE A 416 -3.70 20.72 2.31
C PHE A 416 -3.95 20.72 0.80
N TRP A 417 -2.92 20.51 -0.01
CA TRP A 417 -3.06 20.36 -1.45
C TRP A 417 -3.84 19.08 -1.80
N ALA A 418 -3.54 17.97 -1.13
CA ALA A 418 -4.33 16.74 -1.25
C ALA A 418 -5.79 16.96 -0.86
N ALA A 419 -6.03 17.60 0.30
CA ALA A 419 -7.36 17.93 0.80
C ALA A 419 -8.16 18.78 -0.18
N TRP A 420 -7.53 19.77 -0.80
CA TRP A 420 -8.14 20.61 -1.82
C TRP A 420 -8.60 19.81 -3.04
N HIS A 421 -7.77 18.90 -3.56
CA HIS A 421 -8.16 18.01 -4.66
C HIS A 421 -9.34 17.12 -4.28
N LEU A 422 -9.27 16.47 -3.10
CA LEU A 422 -10.33 15.60 -2.62
C LEU A 422 -11.65 16.34 -2.41
N TRP A 423 -11.60 17.55 -1.87
CA TRP A 423 -12.76 18.41 -1.73
C TRP A 423 -13.34 18.82 -3.09
N THR A 424 -12.50 19.26 -4.02
CA THR A 424 -12.89 19.78 -5.34
C THR A 424 -13.50 18.66 -6.19
N SER A 425 -13.08 17.39 -6.02
CA SER A 425 -13.67 16.26 -6.73
C SER A 425 -15.19 16.15 -6.50
N GLY A 426 -15.68 16.60 -5.35
CA GLY A 426 -17.10 16.62 -5.02
C GLY A 426 -17.95 17.61 -5.83
N ALA A 427 -17.34 18.59 -6.50
CA ALA A 427 -18.09 19.59 -7.24
C ALA A 427 -18.86 18.99 -8.45
N THR A 428 -18.24 18.08 -9.18
CA THR A 428 -18.78 17.48 -10.41
C THR A 428 -19.09 15.99 -10.28
N ILE A 429 -18.89 15.36 -9.11
CA ILE A 429 -18.94 13.91 -8.97
C ILE A 429 -20.28 13.29 -9.41
N ARG A 430 -21.41 13.93 -9.12
CA ARG A 430 -22.75 13.44 -9.53
C ARG A 430 -22.94 13.50 -11.05
N GLU A 431 -22.43 14.55 -11.68
CA GLU A 431 -22.51 14.71 -13.13
C GLU A 431 -21.63 13.67 -13.83
N ASP A 432 -20.45 13.41 -13.25
CA ASP A 432 -19.50 12.46 -13.78
C ASP A 432 -19.96 11.01 -13.56
N GLU A 433 -20.65 10.70 -12.45
CA GLU A 433 -21.33 9.41 -12.24
C GLU A 433 -22.44 9.18 -13.27
N ALA A 434 -23.26 10.21 -13.56
CA ALA A 434 -24.30 10.11 -14.56
C ALA A 434 -23.76 9.92 -16.00
N ARG A 435 -22.53 10.39 -16.28
CA ARG A 435 -21.86 10.14 -17.58
C ARG A 435 -21.24 8.75 -17.68
N ALA A 436 -20.99 8.09 -16.56
CA ALA A 436 -20.37 6.78 -16.49
C ALA A 436 -21.39 5.63 -16.52
N SER A 437 -22.67 5.91 -16.21
CA SER A 437 -23.81 4.99 -16.29
C SER A 437 -24.35 4.89 -17.73
#